data_096431c85bb6bca07ab157ba16ff4f45
#
_entry.id   096431c85bb6bca07ab157ba16ff4f45
#
_cell.length_a   1.000
_cell.length_b   1.000
_cell.length_c   1.000
_cell.angle_alpha   90.00
_cell.angle_beta   90.00
_cell.angle_gamma   90.00
#
_symmetry.space_group_name_H-M   'P 1'
#
loop_
_entity.id
_entity.type
_entity.pdbx_description
1 polymer ?
#
loop_
_entity_poly.entity_id
_entity_poly.type
_entity_poly.pdbx_seq_one_letter_code
_entity_poly.pdbx_strand_id
1 'polypeptide(L)'
;MDERLREQTRSEWRELGFFYDREELSKTWRLVGSRTGLLRFANLLRAYAADSRNEMKSEHEHYGPYMSLEVMTWPKAGMDGHSIHGTLNDLRRLAQLVEGRLVELTTGETAEIREEFAPDAEYTLALELRDDTFDPASADATLGSAG
;
A
#
# COMPACT_ATOMS: atom_id res chain seq x y z
N MET A 1 -1.28 21.90 -11.19
CA MET A 1 -1.13 21.93 -9.71
C MET A 1 -0.15 23.02 -9.34
N ASP A 2 -0.48 23.89 -8.42
CA ASP A 2 0.43 24.95 -8.00
C ASP A 2 1.52 24.39 -7.06
N GLU A 3 2.57 25.18 -6.84
CA GLU A 3 3.72 24.74 -6.05
C GLU A 3 3.36 24.42 -4.60
N ARG A 4 2.42 25.13 -4.03
CA ARG A 4 1.95 24.90 -2.66
C ARG A 4 1.31 23.52 -2.53
N LEU A 5 0.46 23.14 -3.49
CA LEU A 5 -0.18 21.83 -3.52
C LEU A 5 0.84 20.72 -3.77
N ARG A 6 1.82 20.97 -4.65
CA ARG A 6 2.89 20.01 -4.90
C ARG A 6 3.69 19.73 -3.65
N GLU A 7 4.04 20.78 -2.90
CA GLU A 7 4.80 20.61 -1.67
C GLU A 7 4.00 19.86 -0.61
N GLN A 8 2.71 20.16 -0.51
CA GLN A 8 1.82 19.45 0.40
C GLN A 8 1.77 17.96 0.02
N THR A 9 1.64 17.65 -1.26
CA THR A 9 1.58 16.26 -1.75
C THR A 9 2.91 15.53 -1.48
N ARG A 10 4.06 16.19 -1.68
CA ARG A 10 5.36 15.60 -1.34
C ARG A 10 5.43 15.25 0.16
N SER A 11 4.96 16.16 0.99
CA SER A 11 4.92 15.95 2.44
C SER A 11 4.05 14.76 2.80
N GLU A 12 2.90 14.61 2.16
CA GLU A 12 2.00 13.48 2.39
C GLU A 12 2.63 12.14 2.00
N TRP A 13 3.38 12.09 0.87
CA TRP A 13 4.11 10.88 0.49
C TRP A 13 5.15 10.50 1.54
N ARG A 14 5.89 11.48 2.03
CA ARG A 14 6.93 11.24 3.02
C ARG A 14 6.35 10.81 4.37
N GLU A 15 5.20 11.36 4.72
CA GLU A 15 4.48 10.96 5.93
C GLU A 15 3.96 9.53 5.82
N LEU A 16 3.42 9.15 4.67
CA LEU A 16 2.98 7.76 4.43
C LEU A 16 4.15 6.79 4.49
N GLY A 17 5.30 7.18 3.94
CA GLY A 17 6.54 6.41 4.01
C GLY A 17 6.82 5.50 2.83
N PHE A 18 5.85 5.31 1.94
CA PHE A 18 6.01 4.53 0.71
C PHE A 18 5.18 5.18 -0.40
N PHE A 19 5.58 4.92 -1.64
CA PHE A 19 4.80 5.31 -2.81
C PHE A 19 3.88 4.16 -3.18
N TYR A 20 2.66 4.47 -3.62
CA TYR A 20 1.75 3.48 -4.18
C TYR A 20 1.19 3.98 -5.50
N ASP A 21 0.92 3.03 -6.42
CA ASP A 21 0.06 3.29 -7.54
C ASP A 21 -0.72 2.02 -7.91
N ARG A 22 -1.73 2.21 -8.72
CA ARG A 22 -2.53 1.11 -9.24
C ARG A 22 -2.31 1.03 -10.74
N GLU A 23 -1.67 -0.03 -11.19
CA GLU A 23 -1.44 -0.27 -12.61
C GLU A 23 -2.59 -1.10 -13.18
N GLU A 24 -3.46 -0.47 -13.96
CA GLU A 24 -4.65 -1.13 -14.47
C GLU A 24 -4.34 -2.19 -15.51
N LEU A 25 -3.33 -1.98 -16.35
CA LEU A 25 -3.00 -2.95 -17.42
C LEU A 25 -2.48 -4.26 -16.83
N SER A 26 -1.65 -4.21 -15.82
CA SER A 26 -1.12 -5.40 -15.16
C SER A 26 -1.97 -5.86 -13.98
N LYS A 27 -2.99 -5.09 -13.62
CA LYS A 27 -3.85 -5.32 -12.46
C LYS A 27 -3.01 -5.52 -11.19
N THR A 28 -2.23 -4.49 -10.91
CA THR A 28 -1.27 -4.54 -9.80
C THR A 28 -1.39 -3.30 -8.93
N TRP A 29 -1.50 -3.51 -7.61
CA TRP A 29 -1.23 -2.49 -6.62
C TRP A 29 0.27 -2.51 -6.34
N ARG A 30 0.98 -1.48 -6.79
CA ARG A 30 2.43 -1.36 -6.56
C ARG A 30 2.68 -0.54 -5.32
N LEU A 31 3.49 -1.07 -4.43
CA LEU A 31 3.99 -0.35 -3.27
C LEU A 31 5.52 -0.31 -3.38
N VAL A 32 6.08 0.88 -3.36
CA VAL A 32 7.51 1.10 -3.59
C VAL A 32 8.08 1.84 -2.39
N GLY A 33 9.13 1.32 -1.80
CA GLY A 33 9.72 1.99 -0.64
C GLY A 33 10.94 1.30 -0.09
N SER A 34 11.55 1.95 0.89
CA SER A 34 12.57 1.32 1.73
C SER A 34 11.90 0.24 2.58
N ARG A 35 12.71 -0.60 3.22
CA ARG A 35 12.19 -1.62 4.13
C ARG A 35 11.35 -1.00 5.24
N THR A 36 11.85 0.06 5.87
CA THR A 36 11.11 0.80 6.89
C THR A 36 9.80 1.35 6.34
N GLY A 37 9.84 1.92 5.13
CA GLY A 37 8.65 2.48 4.49
C GLY A 37 7.60 1.42 4.20
N LEU A 38 7.99 0.29 3.63
CA LEU A 38 7.04 -0.79 3.33
C LEU A 38 6.50 -1.46 4.59
N LEU A 39 7.29 -1.51 5.67
CA LEU A 39 6.78 -1.97 6.97
C LEU A 39 5.67 -1.07 7.51
N ARG A 40 5.65 0.20 7.15
CA ARG A 40 4.55 1.09 7.51
C ARG A 40 3.23 0.64 6.92
N PHE A 41 3.26 0.05 5.73
CA PHE A 41 2.04 -0.51 5.15
C PHE A 41 1.51 -1.68 6.00
N ALA A 42 2.38 -2.57 6.45
CA ALA A 42 1.97 -3.66 7.35
C ALA A 42 1.40 -3.09 8.66
N ASN A 43 2.03 -2.06 9.21
CA ASN A 43 1.56 -1.40 10.44
C ASN A 43 0.21 -0.72 10.23
N LEU A 44 0.00 -0.13 9.08
CA LEU A 44 -1.27 0.49 8.69
C LEU A 44 -2.39 -0.55 8.67
N LEU A 45 -2.14 -1.72 8.09
CA LEU A 45 -3.11 -2.81 8.08
C LEU A 45 -3.42 -3.30 9.49
N ARG A 46 -2.41 -3.42 10.34
CA ARG A 46 -2.60 -3.85 11.73
C ARG A 46 -3.40 -2.82 12.54
N ALA A 47 -3.11 -1.53 12.34
CA ALA A 47 -3.83 -0.46 13.02
C ALA A 47 -5.31 -0.44 12.61
N TYR A 48 -5.56 -0.60 11.31
CA TYR A 48 -6.93 -0.72 10.79
C TYR A 48 -7.65 -1.89 11.44
N ALA A 49 -7.00 -3.05 11.47
CA ALA A 49 -7.60 -4.28 11.99
C ALA A 49 -7.78 -4.28 13.51
N ALA A 50 -7.02 -3.45 14.23
CA ALA A 50 -7.12 -3.34 15.68
C ALA A 50 -8.28 -2.44 16.15
N ASP A 51 -8.86 -1.66 15.25
CA ASP A 51 -9.96 -0.76 15.56
C ASP A 51 -11.28 -1.49 15.38
N SER A 52 -12.00 -1.76 16.48
CA SER A 52 -13.26 -2.51 16.45
C SER A 52 -14.36 -1.81 15.64
N ARG A 53 -14.25 -0.49 15.43
CA ARG A 53 -15.19 0.24 14.57
C ARG A 53 -15.13 -0.27 13.13
N ASN A 54 -14.03 -0.88 12.74
CA ASN A 54 -13.83 -1.40 11.39
C ASN A 54 -14.37 -2.83 11.20
N GLU A 55 -15.02 -3.42 12.20
CA GLU A 55 -15.60 -4.78 12.08
C GLU A 55 -16.76 -4.84 11.09
N MET A 56 -17.48 -3.76 10.95
CA MET A 56 -18.69 -3.73 10.12
C MET A 56 -18.34 -3.82 8.64
N LYS A 57 -19.12 -4.62 7.91
CA LYS A 57 -19.00 -4.72 6.45
C LYS A 57 -19.05 -3.35 5.81
N SER A 58 -18.16 -3.10 4.89
CA SER A 58 -18.03 -1.86 4.11
C SER A 58 -17.36 -0.70 4.85
N GLU A 59 -16.99 -0.87 6.11
CA GLU A 59 -16.10 0.12 6.74
C GLU A 59 -14.81 0.18 5.95
N HIS A 60 -14.25 1.37 5.82
CA HIS A 60 -13.05 1.56 5.00
C HIS A 60 -12.28 2.79 5.45
N GLU A 61 -11.04 2.86 5.01
CA GLU A 61 -10.14 3.99 5.25
C GLU A 61 -9.36 4.27 3.97
N HIS A 62 -9.14 5.54 3.67
CA HIS A 62 -8.32 5.99 2.55
C HIS A 62 -7.00 6.52 3.08
N TYR A 63 -5.91 6.19 2.39
CA TYR A 63 -4.57 6.53 2.86
C TYR A 63 -3.77 7.27 1.79
N GLY A 64 -2.90 8.16 2.26
CA GLY A 64 -1.90 8.81 1.44
C GLY A 64 -2.43 9.89 0.52
N PRO A 65 -1.54 10.44 -0.30
CA PRO A 65 -1.91 11.46 -1.28
C PRO A 65 -2.98 10.95 -2.23
N TYR A 66 -3.87 11.84 -2.64
CA TYR A 66 -5.00 11.55 -3.54
C TYR A 66 -6.05 10.62 -2.94
N MET A 67 -5.86 10.09 -1.75
CA MET A 67 -6.82 9.23 -1.06
C MET A 67 -7.21 7.99 -1.88
N SER A 68 -6.30 7.49 -2.71
CA SER A 68 -6.60 6.39 -3.64
C SER A 68 -6.30 5.01 -3.09
N LEU A 69 -5.46 4.90 -2.07
CA LEU A 69 -5.20 3.62 -1.43
C LEU A 69 -6.30 3.37 -0.40
N GLU A 70 -7.15 2.40 -0.67
CA GLU A 70 -8.28 2.08 0.21
C GLU A 70 -8.14 0.68 0.81
N VAL A 71 -8.35 0.59 2.11
CA VAL A 71 -8.48 -0.68 2.83
C VAL A 71 -9.93 -0.77 3.32
N MET A 72 -10.58 -1.89 3.05
CA MET A 72 -11.99 -2.05 3.38
C MET A 72 -12.27 -3.39 4.08
N THR A 73 -13.21 -3.36 5.00
CA THR A 73 -13.72 -4.58 5.62
C THR A 73 -14.75 -5.23 4.72
N TRP A 74 -14.51 -6.48 4.37
CA TRP A 74 -15.39 -7.25 3.50
C TRP A 74 -15.37 -8.71 3.93
N PRO A 75 -16.47 -9.47 3.73
CA PRO A 75 -16.51 -10.87 4.18
C PRO A 75 -15.51 -11.79 3.51
N LYS A 76 -15.05 -11.46 2.29
CA LYS A 76 -14.11 -12.26 1.54
C LYS A 76 -12.86 -11.44 1.21
N ALA A 77 -11.70 -12.03 1.42
CA ALA A 77 -10.43 -11.39 1.09
C ALA A 77 -10.31 -11.16 -0.42
N GLY A 78 -9.81 -10.01 -0.82
CA GLY A 78 -9.60 -9.68 -2.21
C GLY A 78 -8.80 -8.40 -2.41
N MET A 79 -8.49 -8.14 -3.66
CA MET A 79 -7.88 -6.90 -4.13
C MET A 79 -8.46 -6.63 -5.51
N ASP A 80 -9.01 -5.45 -5.70
CA ASP A 80 -9.54 -5.03 -6.99
C ASP A 80 -9.09 -3.60 -7.31
N GLY A 81 -9.67 -3.00 -8.32
CA GLY A 81 -9.30 -1.64 -8.73
C GLY A 81 -9.70 -0.56 -7.73
N HIS A 82 -10.43 -0.89 -6.68
CA HIS A 82 -10.91 0.06 -5.69
C HIS A 82 -10.22 -0.11 -4.33
N SER A 83 -10.01 -1.36 -3.90
CA SER A 83 -9.58 -1.59 -2.52
C SER A 83 -8.81 -2.88 -2.34
N ILE A 84 -8.11 -2.92 -1.23
CA ILE A 84 -7.57 -4.13 -0.63
C ILE A 84 -8.51 -4.43 0.52
N HIS A 85 -9.13 -5.60 0.52
CA HIS A 85 -10.23 -5.86 1.45
C HIS A 85 -10.23 -7.27 2.00
N GLY A 86 -11.00 -7.44 3.08
CA GLY A 86 -11.19 -8.72 3.76
C GLY A 86 -11.72 -8.51 5.16
N THR A 87 -11.81 -9.58 5.92
CA THR A 87 -12.12 -9.49 7.34
C THR A 87 -10.94 -8.86 8.08
N LEU A 88 -11.12 -8.44 9.31
CA LEU A 88 -10.01 -7.92 10.11
C LEU A 88 -8.89 -8.97 10.25
N ASN A 89 -9.24 -10.24 10.39
CA ASN A 89 -8.26 -11.33 10.42
C ASN A 89 -7.53 -11.48 9.10
N ASP A 90 -8.22 -11.33 7.97
CA ASP A 90 -7.60 -11.35 6.65
C ASP A 90 -6.56 -10.23 6.51
N LEU A 91 -6.89 -9.04 6.98
CA LEU A 91 -5.98 -7.89 6.89
C LEU A 91 -4.76 -8.06 7.80
N ARG A 92 -4.92 -8.67 8.98
CA ARG A 92 -3.79 -9.06 9.83
C ARG A 92 -2.89 -10.06 9.13
N ARG A 93 -3.49 -11.04 8.47
CA ARG A 93 -2.75 -12.06 7.71
C ARG A 93 -1.97 -11.42 6.56
N LEU A 94 -2.58 -10.44 5.87
CA LEU A 94 -1.87 -9.70 4.82
C LEU A 94 -0.66 -8.96 5.40
N ALA A 95 -0.82 -8.32 6.56
CA ALA A 95 0.30 -7.66 7.24
C ALA A 95 1.44 -8.64 7.52
N GLN A 96 1.13 -9.85 7.99
CA GLN A 96 2.14 -10.89 8.22
C GLN A 96 2.84 -11.31 6.93
N LEU A 97 2.09 -11.45 5.84
CA LEU A 97 2.66 -11.81 4.54
C LEU A 97 3.62 -10.72 4.05
N VAL A 98 3.24 -9.45 4.19
CA VAL A 98 4.11 -8.33 3.83
C VAL A 98 5.40 -8.37 4.65
N GLU A 99 5.29 -8.52 5.97
CA GLU A 99 6.44 -8.60 6.86
C GLU A 99 7.37 -9.76 6.47
N GLY A 100 6.80 -10.92 6.18
CA GLY A 100 7.57 -12.09 5.79
C GLY A 100 8.32 -11.90 4.46
N ARG A 101 7.66 -11.30 3.48
CA ARG A 101 8.31 -10.99 2.20
C ARG A 101 9.47 -10.00 2.37
N LEU A 102 9.30 -9.00 3.22
CA LEU A 102 10.33 -7.98 3.44
C LEU A 102 11.57 -8.54 4.11
N VAL A 103 11.45 -9.59 4.91
CA VAL A 103 12.61 -10.28 5.50
C VAL A 103 13.48 -10.90 4.41
N GLU A 104 12.87 -11.43 3.36
CA GLU A 104 13.56 -12.18 2.30
C GLU A 104 14.05 -11.29 1.15
N LEU A 105 13.45 -10.11 0.96
CA LEU A 105 13.81 -9.24 -0.16
C LEU A 105 15.14 -8.53 0.07
N THR A 106 15.90 -8.38 -1.02
CA THR A 106 17.04 -7.48 -1.07
C THR A 106 16.68 -6.26 -1.92
N THR A 107 17.41 -5.17 -1.71
CA THR A 107 17.19 -3.91 -2.44
C THR A 107 17.20 -4.14 -3.95
N GLY A 108 16.20 -3.60 -4.64
CA GLY A 108 16.02 -3.75 -6.07
C GLY A 108 15.12 -4.91 -6.47
N GLU A 109 14.78 -5.79 -5.53
CA GLU A 109 13.88 -6.90 -5.80
C GLU A 109 12.42 -6.53 -5.57
N THR A 110 11.54 -7.30 -6.20
CA THR A 110 10.09 -7.18 -6.07
C THR A 110 9.51 -8.50 -5.60
N ALA A 111 8.59 -8.45 -4.64
CA ALA A 111 7.81 -9.61 -4.24
C ALA A 111 6.34 -9.37 -4.54
N GLU A 112 5.65 -10.43 -4.95
CA GLU A 112 4.23 -10.37 -5.22
C GLU A 112 3.46 -11.19 -4.19
N ILE A 113 2.29 -10.69 -3.80
CA ILE A 113 1.36 -11.38 -2.91
C ILE A 113 0.01 -11.42 -3.59
N ARG A 114 -0.54 -12.58 -3.81
CA ARG A 114 -1.89 -12.80 -4.32
C ARG A 114 -2.46 -14.10 -3.79
N GLU A 115 -1.88 -15.23 -4.19
CA GLU A 115 -2.43 -16.55 -3.88
C GLU A 115 -2.55 -16.80 -2.38
N GLU A 116 -1.56 -16.38 -1.62
CA GLU A 116 -1.51 -16.63 -0.17
C GLU A 116 -2.55 -15.81 0.58
N PHE A 117 -2.96 -14.68 0.01
CA PHE A 117 -3.95 -13.79 0.63
C PHE A 117 -5.34 -14.04 0.06
N ALA A 118 -5.47 -14.00 -1.26
CA ALA A 118 -6.76 -14.07 -1.95
C ALA A 118 -6.56 -14.65 -3.36
N PRO A 119 -6.63 -15.98 -3.54
CA PRO A 119 -6.33 -16.60 -4.83
C PRO A 119 -7.26 -16.14 -5.96
N ASP A 120 -8.48 -15.71 -5.64
CA ASP A 120 -9.45 -15.22 -6.63
C ASP A 120 -9.35 -13.72 -6.85
N ALA A 121 -8.40 -13.03 -6.25
CA ALA A 121 -8.28 -11.58 -6.39
C ALA A 121 -8.01 -11.18 -7.84
N GLU A 122 -8.67 -10.11 -8.26
CA GLU A 122 -8.45 -9.53 -9.58
C GLU A 122 -7.06 -8.90 -9.71
N TYR A 123 -6.57 -8.29 -8.62
CA TYR A 123 -5.30 -7.59 -8.58
C TYR A 123 -4.27 -8.36 -7.75
N THR A 124 -3.01 -8.05 -8.02
CA THR A 124 -1.86 -8.56 -7.26
C THR A 124 -1.24 -7.41 -6.49
N LEU A 125 -0.74 -7.68 -5.29
CA LEU A 125 0.04 -6.70 -4.53
C LEU A 125 1.52 -6.93 -4.83
N ALA A 126 2.23 -5.88 -5.27
CA ALA A 126 3.67 -5.94 -5.52
C ALA A 126 4.40 -5.02 -4.56
N LEU A 127 5.42 -5.56 -3.90
CA LEU A 127 6.29 -4.83 -2.98
C LEU A 127 7.63 -4.65 -3.67
N GLU A 128 7.99 -3.42 -4.02
CA GLU A 128 9.25 -3.10 -4.70
C GLU A 128 10.20 -2.46 -3.67
N LEU A 129 11.22 -3.20 -3.27
CA LEU A 129 12.13 -2.74 -2.23
C LEU A 129 13.23 -1.84 -2.81
N ARG A 130 13.33 -0.66 -2.23
CA ARG A 130 14.37 0.33 -2.53
C ARG A 130 15.30 0.49 -1.33
N ASP A 131 16.39 1.20 -1.51
CA ASP A 131 17.31 1.46 -0.40
C ASP A 131 16.75 2.49 0.57
N ASP A 132 17.47 2.70 1.67
CA ASP A 132 17.00 3.55 2.78
C ASP A 132 16.95 5.04 2.43
N THR A 133 17.54 5.45 1.30
CA THR A 133 17.51 6.85 0.86
C THR A 133 16.33 7.15 -0.06
N PHE A 134 15.52 6.15 -0.40
CA PHE A 134 14.40 6.33 -1.32
C PHE A 134 13.40 7.35 -0.75
N ASP A 135 13.08 8.36 -1.56
CA ASP A 135 12.06 9.35 -1.24
C ASP A 135 10.76 8.98 -1.98
N PRO A 136 9.68 8.59 -1.25
CA PRO A 136 8.44 8.21 -1.91
C PRO A 136 7.89 9.28 -2.85
N ALA A 137 8.09 10.55 -2.54
CA ALA A 137 7.61 11.65 -3.37
C ALA A 137 8.27 11.65 -4.75
N SER A 138 9.50 11.12 -4.87
CA SER A 138 10.23 11.10 -6.14
C SER A 138 9.60 10.18 -7.18
N ALA A 139 8.77 9.23 -6.75
CA ALA A 139 8.11 8.29 -7.66
C ALA A 139 6.83 8.84 -8.27
N ASP A 140 6.31 9.95 -7.76
CA ASP A 140 5.06 10.54 -8.26
C ASP A 140 5.33 11.41 -9.47
N ALA A 141 5.03 10.88 -10.65
CA ALA A 141 5.27 11.56 -11.92
C ALA A 141 4.47 12.87 -12.06
N THR A 142 3.34 12.99 -11.35
CA THR A 142 2.52 14.21 -11.45
C THR A 142 3.15 15.41 -10.76
N LEU A 143 4.12 15.18 -9.87
CA LEU A 143 4.84 16.25 -9.19
C LEU A 143 5.99 16.82 -10.03
N GLY A 144 6.31 16.13 -11.12
CA GLY A 144 7.45 16.50 -11.94
C GLY A 144 8.78 16.19 -11.26
N SER A 145 9.88 16.44 -11.98
CA SER A 145 11.19 16.34 -11.36
C SER A 145 11.29 17.43 -10.29
N ALA A 146 11.86 17.06 -9.14
CA ALA A 146 12.18 18.03 -8.11
C ALA A 146 13.23 18.97 -8.69
N GLY A 147 12.76 20.04 -9.26
CA GLY A 147 13.64 21.11 -9.72
C GLY A 147 14.08 21.90 -8.51
#